data_268115128c957a2fe82d63fb8124631e
#
_entry.id   268115128c957a2fe82d63fb8124631e
#
_cell.length_a   1.000
_cell.length_b   1.000
_cell.length_c   1.000
_cell.angle_alpha   90.00
_cell.angle_beta   90.00
_cell.angle_gamma   90.00
#
_symmetry.space_group_name_H-M   'P 1'
#
loop_
_entity.id
_entity.type
_entity.pdbx_description
1 polymer ?
#
loop_
_entity_poly.entity_id
_entity_poly.type
_entity_poly.pdbx_seq_one_letter_code
_entity_poly.pdbx_strand_id
1 'polypeptide(L)'
;MTGAANQLGSVEHIVVLVLENRSFDHMLGFLYADSANVSPRTKQPFAGLTGHEINSDAGGASIPVSALTSGTANLYFTPGANPGEGFVATNMQLFGEAHPPAGISATNSGFVTDFAATLKGTDAHRPIISGTTASDIMGIFTPELLPILSGLARGFAVCDHWFSSVPTETFPNRAFLCAATSQGHMDDSTSKYTSQSIFGLLSKHNLAWSIYGYDNPPLTRLNFPDTTNAPETHFGVFKDFQAAAAAGSLGAYTFLEPRWGSSGNSQHPNYDVSLGEQLIHDVYYALRNGPGWNQTLLIVTYDEHGGCYDHVPPPSGAVPPDNSAGEFGFDFTRFGVRVPAVLVSPLIAPGTVFRPTGTIPPITRRSSRPSRPVGACRL
;
A
#
# COMPACT_ATOMS: atom_id res chain seq x y z
N MET A 1 7.74 -34.46 -11.72
CA MET A 1 7.21 -33.15 -11.32
C MET A 1 7.07 -32.31 -12.58
N THR A 2 5.88 -32.27 -13.14
CA THR A 2 5.54 -31.45 -14.31
C THR A 2 5.65 -30.00 -13.85
N GLY A 3 6.53 -29.22 -14.47
CA GLY A 3 6.73 -27.81 -14.16
C GLY A 3 5.41 -27.05 -14.20
N ALA A 4 5.14 -26.26 -13.15
CA ALA A 4 4.02 -25.34 -13.17
C ALA A 4 4.17 -24.44 -14.42
N ALA A 5 3.22 -24.58 -15.34
CA ALA A 5 3.16 -23.71 -16.50
C ALA A 5 3.14 -22.26 -16.00
N ASN A 6 3.86 -21.37 -16.68
CA ASN A 6 3.88 -19.95 -16.34
C ASN A 6 2.46 -19.38 -16.55
N GLN A 7 1.65 -19.37 -15.49
CA GLN A 7 0.26 -18.92 -15.53
C GLN A 7 0.12 -17.39 -15.74
N LEU A 8 1.21 -16.63 -15.57
CA LEU A 8 1.24 -15.19 -15.85
C LEU A 8 0.89 -14.86 -17.31
N GLY A 9 1.20 -15.78 -18.24
CA GLY A 9 0.78 -15.63 -19.65
C GLY A 9 -0.73 -15.68 -19.89
N SER A 10 -1.51 -16.05 -18.88
CA SER A 10 -2.98 -16.07 -18.92
C SER A 10 -3.61 -14.81 -18.35
N VAL A 11 -2.82 -13.88 -17.81
CA VAL A 11 -3.32 -12.59 -17.30
C VAL A 11 -3.37 -11.60 -18.44
N GLU A 12 -4.56 -11.13 -18.75
CA GLU A 12 -4.82 -10.11 -19.80
C GLU A 12 -5.18 -8.75 -19.18
N HIS A 13 -5.69 -8.76 -17.94
CA HIS A 13 -6.12 -7.56 -17.23
C HIS A 13 -5.44 -7.46 -15.87
N ILE A 14 -4.66 -6.41 -15.66
CA ILE A 14 -4.13 -6.05 -14.35
C ILE A 14 -4.94 -4.88 -13.83
N VAL A 15 -5.57 -5.04 -12.68
CA VAL A 15 -6.34 -3.99 -11.98
C VAL A 15 -5.63 -3.68 -10.68
N VAL A 16 -5.30 -2.42 -10.43
CA VAL A 16 -4.62 -1.98 -9.23
C VAL A 16 -5.50 -1.00 -8.48
N LEU A 17 -5.91 -1.35 -7.27
CA LEU A 17 -6.56 -0.45 -6.32
C LEU A 17 -5.53 0.01 -5.31
N VAL A 18 -5.31 1.33 -5.21
CA VAL A 18 -4.37 1.92 -4.26
C VAL A 18 -5.13 2.74 -3.23
N LEU A 19 -5.16 2.25 -2.00
CA LEU A 19 -5.72 2.91 -0.82
C LEU A 19 -4.65 3.78 -0.14
N GLU A 20 -4.96 4.38 1.03
CA GLU A 20 -4.10 5.34 1.71
C GLU A 20 -3.64 4.89 3.10
N ASN A 21 -2.36 5.10 3.34
CA ASN A 21 -1.75 5.39 4.64
C ASN A 21 -2.01 4.34 5.72
N ARG A 22 -1.80 3.04 5.42
CA ARG A 22 -1.90 1.96 6.44
C ARG A 22 -0.72 1.01 6.35
N SER A 23 -0.13 0.68 7.50
CA SER A 23 0.91 -0.35 7.55
C SER A 23 0.33 -1.75 7.37
N PHE A 24 1.21 -2.68 7.02
CA PHE A 24 0.85 -4.09 6.89
C PHE A 24 0.34 -4.67 8.22
N ASP A 25 1.05 -4.43 9.33
CA ASP A 25 0.62 -4.98 10.61
C ASP A 25 -0.69 -4.39 11.08
N HIS A 26 -0.91 -3.09 10.92
CA HIS A 26 -2.14 -2.43 11.34
C HIS A 26 -3.38 -3.10 10.71
N MET A 27 -3.30 -3.52 9.44
CA MET A 27 -4.42 -4.08 8.70
C MET A 27 -4.43 -5.61 8.66
N LEU A 28 -3.28 -6.26 8.61
CA LEU A 28 -3.15 -7.71 8.36
C LEU A 28 -2.21 -8.43 9.35
N GLY A 29 -1.66 -7.74 10.35
CA GLY A 29 -0.70 -8.32 11.29
C GLY A 29 -1.21 -9.58 11.99
N PHE A 30 -2.49 -9.64 12.32
CA PHE A 30 -3.14 -10.81 12.94
C PHE A 30 -3.80 -11.78 11.95
N LEU A 31 -3.52 -11.69 10.64
CA LEU A 31 -4.20 -12.51 9.62
C LEU A 31 -4.17 -14.02 9.92
N TYR A 32 -3.04 -14.53 10.39
CA TYR A 32 -2.82 -15.95 10.72
C TYR A 32 -2.35 -16.17 12.16
N ALA A 33 -2.63 -15.26 13.07
CA ALA A 33 -2.22 -15.38 14.48
C ALA A 33 -2.78 -16.64 15.16
N ASP A 34 -4.00 -17.05 14.80
CA ASP A 34 -4.65 -18.28 15.24
C ASP A 34 -3.92 -19.56 14.82
N SER A 35 -3.09 -19.48 13.78
CA SER A 35 -2.31 -20.58 13.22
C SER A 35 -0.80 -20.41 13.48
N ALA A 36 -0.42 -19.65 14.50
CA ALA A 36 0.97 -19.32 14.84
C ALA A 36 1.73 -18.72 13.64
N ASN A 37 1.08 -17.85 12.89
CA ASN A 37 1.62 -17.18 11.71
C ASN A 37 2.08 -18.17 10.61
N VAL A 38 1.28 -19.19 10.37
CA VAL A 38 1.45 -20.13 9.26
C VAL A 38 0.15 -20.22 8.48
N SER A 39 0.21 -20.05 7.16
CA SER A 39 -0.97 -20.25 6.32
C SER A 39 -1.55 -21.66 6.51
N PRO A 40 -2.80 -21.83 6.94
CA PRO A 40 -3.39 -23.15 7.16
C PRO A 40 -3.46 -24.01 5.89
N ARG A 41 -3.53 -23.36 4.71
CA ARG A 41 -3.68 -24.02 3.41
C ARG A 41 -2.35 -24.44 2.80
N THR A 42 -1.41 -23.50 2.68
CA THR A 42 -0.14 -23.72 1.97
C THR A 42 1.01 -24.12 2.91
N LYS A 43 0.82 -23.97 4.23
CA LYS A 43 1.86 -24.18 5.25
C LYS A 43 3.05 -23.23 5.12
N GLN A 44 2.90 -22.15 4.35
CA GLN A 44 3.92 -21.13 4.24
C GLN A 44 3.95 -20.26 5.51
N PRO A 45 5.14 -19.94 6.04
CA PRO A 45 5.29 -18.97 7.14
C PRO A 45 4.74 -17.60 6.72
N PHE A 46 4.21 -16.86 7.68
CA PHE A 46 3.69 -15.52 7.51
C PHE A 46 4.36 -14.58 8.50
N ALA A 47 4.81 -13.41 8.05
CA ALA A 47 5.47 -12.42 8.91
C ALA A 47 4.43 -11.50 9.58
N GLY A 48 3.53 -12.10 10.36
CA GLY A 48 2.52 -11.41 11.15
C GLY A 48 2.92 -11.26 12.60
N LEU A 49 2.04 -10.63 13.37
CA LEU A 49 2.20 -10.38 14.80
C LEU A 49 1.95 -11.63 15.63
N THR A 50 2.71 -11.76 16.71
CA THR A 50 2.55 -12.82 17.72
C THR A 50 1.67 -12.38 18.90
N GLY A 51 1.42 -11.05 19.01
CA GLY A 51 0.74 -10.45 20.14
C GLY A 51 1.68 -10.10 21.32
N HIS A 52 2.99 -10.29 21.15
CA HIS A 52 4.02 -9.98 22.16
C HIS A 52 4.91 -8.80 21.77
N GLU A 53 4.70 -8.25 20.59
CA GLU A 53 5.43 -7.08 20.11
C GLU A 53 5.13 -5.87 21.03
N ILE A 54 6.17 -5.10 21.31
CA ILE A 54 6.10 -3.90 22.15
C ILE A 54 6.74 -2.73 21.42
N ASN A 55 6.27 -1.53 21.76
CA ASN A 55 6.92 -0.28 21.39
C ASN A 55 7.04 0.58 22.63
N SER A 56 8.10 1.37 22.76
CA SER A 56 8.32 2.17 23.99
C SER A 56 7.82 3.60 23.79
N ASP A 57 7.22 4.15 24.84
CA ASP A 57 7.00 5.59 24.90
C ASP A 57 8.30 6.36 25.21
N ALA A 58 8.25 7.68 25.16
CA ALA A 58 9.39 8.54 25.46
C ALA A 58 9.90 8.43 26.92
N GLY A 59 9.10 7.88 27.83
CA GLY A 59 9.46 7.59 29.20
C GLY A 59 10.09 6.22 29.43
N GLY A 60 10.14 5.38 28.36
CA GLY A 60 10.64 4.01 28.41
C GLY A 60 9.60 2.97 28.86
N ALA A 61 8.32 3.35 29.01
CA ALA A 61 7.27 2.39 29.31
C ALA A 61 6.96 1.55 28.05
N SER A 62 6.88 0.23 28.23
CA SER A 62 6.57 -0.70 27.15
C SER A 62 5.07 -0.73 26.87
N ILE A 63 4.68 -0.42 25.65
CA ILE A 63 3.30 -0.45 25.16
C ILE A 63 3.18 -1.67 24.25
N PRO A 64 2.41 -2.70 24.62
CA PRO A 64 2.22 -3.89 23.78
C PRO A 64 1.27 -3.61 22.63
N VAL A 65 1.39 -4.40 21.56
CA VAL A 65 0.34 -4.49 20.54
C VAL A 65 -0.95 -5.00 21.19
N SER A 66 -2.08 -4.53 20.71
CA SER A 66 -3.39 -4.97 21.16
C SER A 66 -4.33 -5.23 19.98
N ALA A 67 -5.04 -6.34 20.03
CA ALA A 67 -6.09 -6.60 19.07
C ALA A 67 -7.29 -5.67 19.33
N LEU A 68 -7.70 -4.93 18.32
CA LEU A 68 -8.96 -4.17 18.36
C LEU A 68 -10.13 -5.13 18.48
N THR A 69 -11.18 -4.69 19.15
CA THR A 69 -12.41 -5.49 19.36
C THR A 69 -13.64 -4.66 19.00
N SER A 70 -14.78 -5.32 18.85
CA SER A 70 -16.06 -4.64 18.63
C SER A 70 -16.46 -3.67 19.76
N GLY A 71 -15.81 -3.76 20.92
CA GLY A 71 -15.99 -2.84 22.05
C GLY A 71 -15.02 -1.66 22.05
N THR A 72 -14.06 -1.60 21.12
CA THR A 72 -13.12 -0.49 21.03
C THR A 72 -13.85 0.79 20.64
N ALA A 73 -13.63 1.86 21.40
CA ALA A 73 -14.22 3.16 21.07
C ALA A 73 -13.66 3.68 19.74
N ASN A 74 -14.52 4.25 18.90
CA ASN A 74 -14.16 4.77 17.57
C ASN A 74 -13.39 3.76 16.69
N LEU A 75 -13.72 2.49 16.82
CA LEU A 75 -13.03 1.33 16.24
C LEU A 75 -12.49 1.57 14.82
N TYR A 76 -13.36 1.94 13.89
CA TYR A 76 -12.97 2.11 12.48
C TYR A 76 -12.22 3.41 12.18
N PHE A 77 -12.06 4.28 13.18
CA PHE A 77 -11.28 5.52 13.08
C PHE A 77 -9.90 5.43 13.75
N THR A 78 -9.51 4.21 14.19
CA THR A 78 -8.18 3.99 14.79
C THR A 78 -7.07 4.38 13.81
N PRO A 79 -5.98 5.05 14.27
CA PRO A 79 -5.60 5.29 15.68
C PRO A 79 -6.23 6.54 16.33
N GLY A 80 -7.21 7.19 15.73
CA GLY A 80 -7.95 8.30 16.30
C GLY A 80 -7.34 9.69 16.05
N ALA A 81 -6.18 9.75 15.41
CA ALA A 81 -5.54 10.93 14.88
C ALA A 81 -4.81 10.55 13.58
N ASN A 82 -4.34 11.55 12.83
CA ASN A 82 -3.43 11.33 11.72
C ASN A 82 -2.00 11.23 12.26
N PRO A 83 -1.34 10.06 12.24
CA PRO A 83 0.04 9.97 12.71
C PRO A 83 1.00 10.73 11.78
N GLY A 84 2.24 10.91 12.20
CA GLY A 84 3.27 11.51 11.36
C GLY A 84 3.60 10.60 10.16
N GLU A 85 3.45 11.11 8.93
CA GLU A 85 3.67 10.35 7.69
C GLU A 85 4.88 10.85 6.88
N GLY A 86 5.35 12.08 7.16
CA GLY A 86 6.51 12.67 6.48
C GLY A 86 7.84 12.01 6.84
N PHE A 87 8.88 12.32 6.05
CA PHE A 87 10.21 11.72 6.17
C PHE A 87 10.81 11.78 7.57
N VAL A 88 10.68 12.91 8.27
CA VAL A 88 11.21 13.10 9.62
C VAL A 88 10.46 12.26 10.64
N ALA A 89 9.14 12.20 10.53
CA ALA A 89 8.29 11.36 11.40
C ALA A 89 8.58 9.87 11.15
N THR A 90 8.68 9.45 9.89
CA THR A 90 9.04 8.07 9.55
C THR A 90 10.43 7.69 10.08
N ASN A 91 11.40 8.61 10.06
CA ASN A 91 12.70 8.37 10.72
C ASN A 91 12.52 8.16 12.23
N MET A 92 11.73 8.99 12.91
CA MET A 92 11.45 8.81 14.34
C MET A 92 10.84 7.44 14.61
N GLN A 93 9.87 7.01 13.83
CA GLN A 93 9.20 5.70 13.94
C GLN A 93 10.18 4.54 13.77
N LEU A 94 11.04 4.62 12.75
CA LEU A 94 11.97 3.55 12.38
C LEU A 94 13.20 3.45 13.29
N PHE A 95 13.74 4.58 13.73
CA PHE A 95 15.04 4.65 14.41
C PHE A 95 14.98 5.20 15.85
N GLY A 96 13.83 5.73 16.29
CA GLY A 96 13.71 6.49 17.54
C GLY A 96 14.34 7.88 17.48
N GLU A 97 14.76 8.32 16.29
CA GLU A 97 15.46 9.59 16.04
C GLU A 97 14.97 10.24 14.73
N ALA A 98 14.67 11.54 14.79
CA ALA A 98 14.23 12.30 13.60
C ALA A 98 15.31 12.41 12.51
N HIS A 99 16.57 12.43 12.91
CA HIS A 99 17.75 12.56 12.04
C HIS A 99 18.78 11.47 12.36
N PRO A 100 18.50 10.20 11.98
CA PRO A 100 19.35 9.08 12.34
C PRO A 100 20.73 9.19 11.66
N PRO A 101 21.81 8.79 12.34
CA PRO A 101 23.12 8.68 11.71
C PRO A 101 23.12 7.74 10.51
N ALA A 102 23.97 7.99 9.52
CA ALA A 102 24.11 7.12 8.37
C ALA A 102 24.53 5.70 8.80
N GLY A 103 23.96 4.68 8.16
CA GLY A 103 24.34 3.28 8.33
C GLY A 103 23.78 2.57 9.57
N ILE A 104 22.91 3.21 10.38
CA ILE A 104 22.19 2.49 11.42
C ILE A 104 21.05 1.67 10.85
N SER A 105 20.75 0.55 11.50
CA SER A 105 19.60 -0.30 11.14
C SER A 105 18.31 0.20 11.79
N ALA A 106 17.21 0.14 11.08
CA ALA A 106 15.90 0.43 11.61
C ALA A 106 15.53 -0.62 12.69
N THR A 107 14.93 -0.15 13.78
CA THR A 107 14.46 -0.98 14.91
C THR A 107 12.96 -0.93 15.09
N ASN A 108 12.27 -0.04 14.36
CA ASN A 108 10.84 0.22 14.48
C ASN A 108 10.41 0.57 15.92
N SER A 109 11.27 1.26 16.68
CA SER A 109 11.08 1.48 18.12
C SER A 109 10.40 2.79 18.49
N GLY A 110 10.14 3.69 17.52
CA GLY A 110 9.70 5.05 17.81
C GLY A 110 8.23 5.38 17.49
N PHE A 111 7.39 4.42 17.12
CA PHE A 111 6.01 4.68 16.70
C PHE A 111 5.15 5.33 17.80
N VAL A 112 5.21 4.83 19.04
CA VAL A 112 4.47 5.40 20.18
C VAL A 112 4.98 6.80 20.49
N THR A 113 6.29 7.01 20.42
CA THR A 113 6.91 8.33 20.70
C THR A 113 6.50 9.36 19.63
N ASP A 114 6.53 8.98 18.36
CA ASP A 114 6.11 9.85 17.26
C ASP A 114 4.62 10.19 17.36
N PHE A 115 3.78 9.19 17.60
CA PHE A 115 2.34 9.41 17.72
C PHE A 115 1.99 10.27 18.95
N ALA A 116 2.71 10.12 20.06
CA ALA A 116 2.57 11.01 21.22
C ALA A 116 2.94 12.47 20.91
N ALA A 117 3.85 12.71 19.98
CA ALA A 117 4.16 14.06 19.49
C ALA A 117 3.02 14.60 18.59
N THR A 118 2.48 13.79 17.72
CA THR A 118 1.30 14.13 16.89
C THR A 118 0.13 14.59 17.75
N LEU A 119 -0.17 13.90 18.86
CA LEU A 119 -1.28 14.24 19.76
C LEU A 119 -1.12 15.60 20.50
N LYS A 120 0.06 16.19 20.49
CA LYS A 120 0.30 17.54 21.01
C LYS A 120 0.04 18.64 19.99
N GLY A 121 -0.07 18.27 18.72
CA GLY A 121 -0.37 19.16 17.62
C GLY A 121 -1.87 19.38 17.42
N THR A 122 -2.19 20.10 16.35
CA THR A 122 -3.56 20.28 15.86
C THR A 122 -3.59 20.03 14.36
N ASP A 123 -4.57 19.27 13.88
CA ASP A 123 -4.86 19.13 12.48
C ASP A 123 -6.30 19.64 12.25
N ALA A 124 -6.43 20.78 11.56
CA ALA A 124 -7.74 21.40 11.30
C ALA A 124 -8.58 20.57 10.32
N HIS A 125 -7.95 19.77 9.47
CA HIS A 125 -8.62 18.94 8.46
C HIS A 125 -8.97 17.55 8.98
N ARG A 126 -8.19 17.06 9.96
CA ARG A 126 -8.30 15.72 10.58
C ARG A 126 -8.20 15.83 12.10
N PRO A 127 -9.23 16.38 12.77
CA PRO A 127 -9.17 16.64 14.20
C PRO A 127 -8.95 15.35 14.99
N ILE A 128 -8.17 15.45 16.06
CA ILE A 128 -7.93 14.35 16.99
C ILE A 128 -9.25 13.94 17.64
N ILE A 129 -9.59 12.66 17.57
CA ILE A 129 -10.80 12.11 18.17
C ILE A 129 -10.63 12.12 19.70
N SER A 130 -11.66 12.58 20.39
CA SER A 130 -11.63 12.65 21.85
C SER A 130 -11.38 11.29 22.49
N GLY A 131 -10.44 11.24 23.43
CA GLY A 131 -10.03 10.01 24.12
C GLY A 131 -8.87 9.27 23.47
N THR A 132 -8.37 9.72 22.31
CA THR A 132 -7.18 9.15 21.68
C THR A 132 -5.95 9.33 22.57
N THR A 133 -5.18 8.26 22.71
CA THR A 133 -3.93 8.18 23.48
C THR A 133 -2.78 7.68 22.63
N ALA A 134 -1.54 7.88 23.09
CA ALA A 134 -0.36 7.43 22.34
C ALA A 134 -0.31 5.91 22.15
N SER A 135 -0.96 5.12 23.02
CA SER A 135 -1.03 3.66 22.89
C SER A 135 -1.94 3.19 21.76
N ASP A 136 -2.83 4.04 21.24
CA ASP A 136 -3.79 3.64 20.20
C ASP A 136 -3.10 3.32 18.86
N ILE A 137 -1.87 3.81 18.65
CA ILE A 137 -1.04 3.45 17.49
C ILE A 137 -0.67 1.95 17.48
N MET A 138 -0.71 1.29 18.66
CA MET A 138 -0.44 -0.14 18.83
C MET A 138 -1.72 -1.00 18.71
N GLY A 139 -2.86 -0.39 18.41
CA GLY A 139 -4.11 -1.06 18.13
C GLY A 139 -4.12 -1.65 16.72
N ILE A 140 -4.39 -2.94 16.59
CA ILE A 140 -4.28 -3.71 15.34
C ILE A 140 -5.64 -4.32 15.00
N PHE A 141 -6.08 -4.17 13.76
CA PHE A 141 -7.31 -4.81 13.28
C PHE A 141 -7.17 -6.33 13.25
N THR A 142 -8.25 -7.02 13.61
CA THR A 142 -8.35 -8.48 13.45
C THR A 142 -9.06 -8.83 12.14
N PRO A 143 -8.91 -10.07 11.65
CA PRO A 143 -9.60 -10.52 10.43
C PRO A 143 -11.13 -10.39 10.49
N GLU A 144 -11.72 -10.47 11.68
CA GLU A 144 -13.17 -10.33 11.90
C GLU A 144 -13.65 -8.89 11.70
N LEU A 145 -12.77 -7.92 11.95
CA LEU A 145 -13.05 -6.49 11.80
C LEU A 145 -12.82 -5.99 10.38
N LEU A 146 -11.93 -6.65 9.62
CA LEU A 146 -11.65 -6.38 8.21
C LEU A 146 -11.93 -7.63 7.36
N PRO A 147 -13.21 -8.08 7.30
CA PRO A 147 -13.54 -9.37 6.69
C PRO A 147 -13.28 -9.45 5.20
N ILE A 148 -13.31 -8.32 4.48
CA ILE A 148 -13.10 -8.31 3.03
C ILE A 148 -11.62 -8.39 2.69
N LEU A 149 -10.79 -7.48 3.19
CA LEU A 149 -9.35 -7.49 2.96
C LEU A 149 -8.72 -8.81 3.44
N SER A 150 -9.04 -9.23 4.67
CA SER A 150 -8.55 -10.48 5.25
C SER A 150 -9.09 -11.72 4.52
N GLY A 151 -10.35 -11.68 4.10
CA GLY A 151 -10.97 -12.75 3.32
C GLY A 151 -10.29 -12.94 1.96
N LEU A 152 -9.97 -11.85 1.26
CA LEU A 152 -9.23 -11.90 0.00
C LEU A 152 -7.79 -12.37 0.22
N ALA A 153 -7.10 -11.89 1.25
CA ALA A 153 -5.75 -12.33 1.60
C ALA A 153 -5.68 -13.84 1.89
N ARG A 154 -6.65 -14.39 2.63
CA ARG A 154 -6.78 -15.83 2.93
C ARG A 154 -7.30 -16.63 1.73
N GLY A 155 -8.13 -16.03 0.89
CA GLY A 155 -8.74 -16.66 -0.27
C GLY A 155 -7.84 -16.75 -1.50
N PHE A 156 -6.81 -15.89 -1.57
CA PHE A 156 -5.88 -15.80 -2.68
C PHE A 156 -4.45 -15.69 -2.17
N ALA A 157 -3.74 -14.56 -2.39
CA ALA A 157 -2.40 -14.38 -1.87
C ALA A 157 -2.23 -13.06 -1.12
N VAL A 158 -1.40 -13.09 -0.09
CA VAL A 158 -0.90 -11.94 0.64
C VAL A 158 0.62 -11.81 0.46
N CYS A 159 1.10 -10.57 0.27
CA CYS A 159 2.52 -10.25 0.21
C CYS A 159 2.94 -9.69 1.58
N ASP A 160 3.59 -10.48 2.40
CA ASP A 160 3.98 -10.09 3.76
C ASP A 160 5.34 -9.37 3.86
N HIS A 161 5.96 -9.09 2.72
CA HIS A 161 7.20 -8.32 2.58
C HIS A 161 7.06 -7.30 1.42
N TRP A 162 5.94 -6.59 1.38
CA TRP A 162 5.71 -5.50 0.45
C TRP A 162 5.92 -4.18 1.17
N PHE A 163 6.91 -3.41 0.75
CA PHE A 163 7.32 -2.17 1.39
C PHE A 163 6.96 -0.97 0.52
N SER A 164 6.56 0.14 1.14
CA SER A 164 6.45 1.41 0.43
C SER A 164 7.80 1.79 -0.18
N SER A 165 7.78 2.48 -1.29
CA SER A 165 8.99 2.71 -2.10
C SER A 165 9.98 3.64 -1.42
N VAL A 166 9.46 4.62 -0.69
CA VAL A 166 10.24 5.62 0.07
C VAL A 166 9.62 5.87 1.43
N PRO A 167 10.42 6.21 2.46
CA PRO A 167 9.96 6.40 3.83
C PRO A 167 9.34 7.80 4.02
N THR A 168 8.22 8.07 3.38
CA THR A 168 7.54 9.36 3.43
C THR A 168 6.10 9.27 2.91
N GLU A 169 5.51 10.39 2.61
CA GLU A 169 4.12 10.71 2.31
C GLU A 169 3.58 10.14 0.99
N THR A 170 2.31 10.44 0.73
CA THR A 170 1.46 9.92 -0.34
C THR A 170 2.01 10.17 -1.75
N PHE A 171 2.28 11.43 -2.14
CA PHE A 171 2.61 11.72 -3.53
C PHE A 171 3.95 11.14 -4.00
N PRO A 172 5.05 11.17 -3.22
CA PRO A 172 6.27 10.47 -3.59
C PRO A 172 6.06 8.97 -3.80
N ASN A 173 5.33 8.29 -2.91
CA ASN A 173 5.07 6.86 -3.04
C ASN A 173 4.16 6.54 -4.24
N ARG A 174 3.14 7.35 -4.51
CA ARG A 174 2.30 7.22 -5.71
C ARG A 174 3.08 7.50 -6.99
N ALA A 175 4.05 8.42 -6.97
CA ALA A 175 4.96 8.63 -8.10
C ALA A 175 5.80 7.38 -8.38
N PHE A 176 6.31 6.71 -7.33
CA PHE A 176 7.01 5.43 -7.50
C PHE A 176 6.11 4.34 -8.08
N LEU A 177 4.85 4.24 -7.63
CA LEU A 177 3.89 3.28 -8.19
C LEU A 177 3.65 3.49 -9.69
N CYS A 178 3.61 4.75 -10.12
CA CYS A 178 3.29 5.09 -11.50
C CYS A 178 4.51 5.27 -12.41
N ALA A 179 5.66 5.70 -11.88
CA ALA A 179 6.83 6.09 -12.67
C ALA A 179 8.16 5.51 -12.15
N ALA A 180 8.13 4.73 -11.07
CA ALA A 180 9.29 4.16 -10.39
C ALA A 180 10.33 5.21 -9.92
N THR A 181 9.91 6.45 -9.73
CA THR A 181 10.72 7.55 -9.17
C THR A 181 9.81 8.66 -8.67
N SER A 182 10.21 9.34 -7.59
CA SER A 182 9.65 10.62 -7.16
C SER A 182 10.47 11.82 -7.62
N GLN A 183 11.51 11.61 -8.44
CA GLN A 183 12.41 12.64 -8.93
C GLN A 183 13.05 13.49 -7.80
N GLY A 184 13.38 12.85 -6.69
CA GLY A 184 13.98 13.50 -5.52
C GLY A 184 12.96 14.02 -4.48
N HIS A 185 11.69 14.12 -4.83
CA HIS A 185 10.67 14.63 -3.89
C HIS A 185 10.40 13.65 -2.75
N MET A 186 10.31 14.19 -1.54
CA MET A 186 10.14 13.42 -0.31
C MET A 186 9.05 14.00 0.60
N ASP A 187 8.15 14.83 0.04
CA ASP A 187 6.95 15.33 0.72
C ASP A 187 5.83 15.61 -0.30
N ASP A 188 4.66 15.98 0.20
CA ASP A 188 3.48 16.25 -0.60
C ASP A 188 3.42 17.70 -1.15
N SER A 189 4.53 18.43 -1.12
CA SER A 189 4.62 19.80 -1.66
C SER A 189 4.38 19.87 -3.18
N THR A 190 4.63 18.76 -3.88
CA THR A 190 4.28 18.62 -5.30
C THR A 190 3.59 17.30 -5.59
N SER A 191 2.63 17.35 -6.49
CA SER A 191 2.01 16.19 -7.10
C SER A 191 2.26 16.11 -8.61
N LYS A 192 3.17 16.95 -9.15
CA LYS A 192 3.46 17.05 -10.58
C LYS A 192 4.89 16.63 -10.87
N TYR A 193 5.03 15.61 -11.68
CA TYR A 193 6.29 15.00 -12.07
C TYR A 193 6.53 15.19 -13.56
N THR A 194 7.78 15.13 -13.99
CA THR A 194 8.17 15.27 -15.41
C THR A 194 8.57 13.93 -16.04
N SER A 195 8.70 12.88 -15.22
CA SER A 195 9.03 11.53 -15.68
C SER A 195 7.92 10.91 -16.52
N GLN A 196 8.30 9.97 -17.37
CA GLN A 196 7.35 9.13 -18.07
C GLN A 196 6.72 8.13 -17.09
N SER A 197 5.39 8.04 -17.10
CA SER A 197 4.65 7.06 -16.31
C SER A 197 4.52 5.71 -17.00
N ILE A 198 4.04 4.69 -16.26
CA ILE A 198 3.65 3.40 -16.82
C ILE A 198 2.58 3.56 -17.89
N PHE A 199 1.67 4.52 -17.76
CA PHE A 199 0.60 4.78 -18.72
C PHE A 199 1.13 5.22 -20.08
N GLY A 200 2.14 6.10 -20.09
CA GLY A 200 2.84 6.48 -21.32
C GLY A 200 3.64 5.32 -21.93
N LEU A 201 4.20 4.43 -21.11
CA LEU A 201 4.84 3.21 -21.61
C LEU A 201 3.83 2.25 -22.25
N LEU A 202 2.67 2.04 -21.60
CA LEU A 202 1.59 1.22 -22.14
C LEU A 202 1.11 1.76 -23.50
N SER A 203 0.90 3.08 -23.59
CA SER A 203 0.53 3.73 -24.87
C SER A 203 1.56 3.48 -25.98
N LYS A 204 2.87 3.58 -25.66
CA LYS A 204 3.94 3.27 -26.63
C LYS A 204 3.91 1.84 -27.16
N HIS A 205 3.40 0.91 -26.36
CA HIS A 205 3.26 -0.50 -26.72
C HIS A 205 1.87 -0.88 -27.23
N ASN A 206 1.00 0.11 -27.49
CA ASN A 206 -0.40 -0.09 -27.91
C ASN A 206 -1.19 -0.98 -26.94
N LEU A 207 -0.91 -0.91 -25.65
CA LEU A 207 -1.65 -1.59 -24.60
C LEU A 207 -2.69 -0.64 -24.04
N ALA A 208 -3.95 -1.08 -24.01
CA ALA A 208 -5.06 -0.29 -23.48
C ALA A 208 -4.95 -0.15 -21.95
N TRP A 209 -5.18 1.06 -21.45
CA TRP A 209 -5.19 1.35 -20.04
C TRP A 209 -6.27 2.38 -19.68
N SER A 210 -6.68 2.39 -18.42
CA SER A 210 -7.61 3.39 -17.87
C SER A 210 -7.28 3.70 -16.41
N ILE A 211 -7.63 4.93 -15.99
CA ILE A 211 -7.58 5.39 -14.61
C ILE A 211 -8.98 5.83 -14.20
N TYR A 212 -9.48 5.31 -13.08
CA TYR A 212 -10.79 5.66 -12.56
C TYR A 212 -10.66 6.23 -11.14
N GLY A 213 -11.16 7.45 -10.93
CA GLY A 213 -11.43 7.96 -9.59
C GLY A 213 -12.73 7.36 -9.03
N TYR A 214 -13.03 7.58 -7.75
CA TYR A 214 -14.29 7.04 -7.19
C TYR A 214 -15.50 7.84 -7.71
N ASP A 215 -15.57 9.12 -7.41
CA ASP A 215 -16.69 10.02 -7.76
C ASP A 215 -16.24 11.31 -8.46
N ASN A 216 -14.95 11.54 -8.55
CA ASN A 216 -14.33 12.67 -9.22
C ASN A 216 -13.28 12.17 -10.23
N PRO A 217 -12.85 13.01 -11.19
CA PRO A 217 -11.73 12.69 -12.05
C PRO A 217 -10.49 12.28 -11.23
N PRO A 218 -9.75 11.24 -11.65
CA PRO A 218 -8.61 10.71 -10.87
C PRO A 218 -7.49 11.75 -10.74
N LEU A 219 -6.87 11.80 -9.54
CA LEU A 219 -5.75 12.71 -9.26
C LEU A 219 -4.53 12.38 -10.13
N THR A 220 -4.23 11.11 -10.34
CA THR A 220 -3.09 10.64 -11.16
C THR A 220 -3.12 11.19 -12.59
N ARG A 221 -4.30 11.58 -13.09
CA ARG A 221 -4.42 12.24 -14.39
C ARG A 221 -3.54 13.48 -14.51
N LEU A 222 -3.37 14.23 -13.42
CA LEU A 222 -2.64 15.51 -13.41
C LEU A 222 -1.18 15.38 -12.95
N ASN A 223 -0.74 14.16 -12.61
CA ASN A 223 0.59 13.98 -12.02
C ASN A 223 1.72 13.86 -13.03
N PHE A 224 1.46 13.41 -14.27
CA PHE A 224 2.50 13.17 -15.28
C PHE A 224 2.13 13.78 -16.62
N PRO A 225 3.12 14.19 -17.45
CA PRO A 225 2.84 14.79 -18.77
C PRO A 225 2.06 13.86 -19.69
N ASP A 226 2.35 12.56 -19.66
CA ASP A 226 1.71 11.56 -20.50
C ASP A 226 0.27 11.21 -20.07
N THR A 227 -0.07 11.36 -18.79
CA THR A 227 -1.46 11.24 -18.33
C THR A 227 -2.22 12.54 -18.53
N THR A 228 -1.60 13.70 -18.26
CA THR A 228 -2.25 15.02 -18.44
C THR A 228 -2.66 15.25 -19.89
N ASN A 229 -1.87 14.79 -20.85
CA ASN A 229 -2.11 14.97 -22.29
C ASN A 229 -2.82 13.76 -22.94
N ALA A 230 -3.20 12.75 -22.17
CA ALA A 230 -3.91 11.59 -22.71
C ALA A 230 -5.37 11.92 -23.07
N PRO A 231 -5.96 11.22 -24.06
CA PRO A 231 -7.37 11.33 -24.41
C PRO A 231 -8.29 11.08 -23.20
N GLU A 232 -9.42 11.80 -23.16
CA GLU A 232 -10.46 11.64 -22.12
C GLU A 232 -10.94 10.20 -21.94
N THR A 233 -10.90 9.41 -23.00
CA THR A 233 -11.34 8.00 -23.00
C THR A 233 -10.53 7.10 -22.07
N HIS A 234 -9.38 7.56 -21.56
CA HIS A 234 -8.60 6.84 -20.57
C HIS A 234 -9.09 7.07 -19.13
N PHE A 235 -9.99 8.03 -18.92
CA PHE A 235 -10.39 8.45 -17.58
C PHE A 235 -11.88 8.28 -17.35
N GLY A 236 -12.25 7.96 -16.12
CA GLY A 236 -13.64 7.82 -15.72
C GLY A 236 -13.79 7.83 -14.20
N VAL A 237 -14.97 7.49 -13.75
CA VAL A 237 -15.29 7.30 -12.32
C VAL A 237 -15.62 5.82 -12.03
N PHE A 238 -15.81 5.49 -10.77
CA PHE A 238 -15.98 4.10 -10.32
C PHE A 238 -17.12 3.35 -11.04
N LYS A 239 -18.23 4.02 -11.32
CA LYS A 239 -19.33 3.39 -12.05
C LYS A 239 -18.97 3.06 -13.51
N ASP A 240 -18.05 3.82 -14.11
CA ASP A 240 -17.57 3.54 -15.48
C ASP A 240 -16.66 2.31 -15.46
N PHE A 241 -15.83 2.16 -14.43
CA PHE A 241 -15.08 0.93 -14.16
C PHE A 241 -16.01 -0.28 -14.02
N GLN A 242 -17.08 -0.17 -13.20
CA GLN A 242 -18.05 -1.24 -13.02
C GLN A 242 -18.73 -1.64 -14.35
N ALA A 243 -19.09 -0.66 -15.15
CA ALA A 243 -19.66 -0.90 -16.49
C ALA A 243 -18.67 -1.59 -17.43
N ALA A 244 -17.40 -1.16 -17.44
CA ALA A 244 -16.35 -1.78 -18.25
C ALA A 244 -16.05 -3.23 -17.82
N ALA A 245 -16.01 -3.49 -16.51
CA ALA A 245 -15.84 -4.83 -15.96
C ALA A 245 -17.00 -5.76 -16.34
N ALA A 246 -18.25 -5.28 -16.22
CA ALA A 246 -19.45 -6.04 -16.59
C ALA A 246 -19.52 -6.34 -18.11
N ALA A 247 -19.03 -5.40 -18.93
CA ALA A 247 -19.00 -5.57 -20.39
C ALA A 247 -17.81 -6.40 -20.88
N GLY A 248 -16.83 -6.74 -20.02
CA GLY A 248 -15.58 -7.39 -20.43
C GLY A 248 -14.69 -6.51 -21.32
N SER A 249 -14.75 -5.20 -21.11
CA SER A 249 -14.02 -4.21 -21.93
C SER A 249 -12.88 -3.52 -21.18
N LEU A 250 -12.43 -4.08 -20.05
CA LEU A 250 -11.25 -3.58 -19.34
C LEU A 250 -10.01 -3.65 -20.23
N GLY A 251 -9.14 -2.64 -20.11
CA GLY A 251 -7.84 -2.63 -20.78
C GLY A 251 -6.85 -3.63 -20.14
N ALA A 252 -5.63 -3.66 -20.68
CA ALA A 252 -4.54 -4.46 -20.11
C ALA A 252 -4.13 -3.97 -18.72
N TYR A 253 -4.30 -2.68 -18.44
CA TYR A 253 -3.98 -2.08 -17.14
C TYR A 253 -5.09 -1.11 -16.71
N THR A 254 -5.58 -1.28 -15.50
CA THR A 254 -6.58 -0.41 -14.87
C THR A 254 -6.09 0.06 -13.51
N PHE A 255 -6.10 1.35 -13.27
CA PHE A 255 -5.70 1.95 -12.00
C PHE A 255 -6.93 2.60 -11.34
N LEU A 256 -7.16 2.27 -10.07
CA LEU A 256 -8.32 2.71 -9.30
C LEU A 256 -7.86 3.57 -8.12
N GLU A 257 -8.50 4.71 -7.96
CA GLU A 257 -8.33 5.62 -6.83
C GLU A 257 -9.59 5.67 -5.97
N PRO A 258 -9.44 5.79 -4.64
CA PRO A 258 -10.57 5.93 -3.73
C PRO A 258 -11.20 7.32 -3.81
N ARG A 259 -12.28 7.54 -3.05
CA ARG A 259 -12.74 8.88 -2.68
C ARG A 259 -11.81 9.42 -1.60
N TRP A 260 -11.28 10.60 -1.86
CA TRP A 260 -10.38 11.32 -0.98
C TRP A 260 -11.13 12.10 0.10
N GLY A 261 -10.44 12.41 1.21
CA GLY A 261 -10.95 13.26 2.29
C GLY A 261 -11.74 12.51 3.37
N SER A 262 -12.18 13.23 4.39
CA SER A 262 -12.74 12.68 5.64
C SER A 262 -14.03 11.88 5.51
N SER A 263 -14.79 12.08 4.45
CA SER A 263 -15.97 11.24 4.13
C SER A 263 -15.67 10.23 3.04
N GLY A 264 -14.39 10.04 2.73
CA GLY A 264 -13.91 9.14 1.69
C GLY A 264 -13.84 7.69 2.11
N ASN A 265 -13.42 6.86 1.17
CA ASN A 265 -13.24 5.42 1.35
C ASN A 265 -11.79 4.99 1.12
N SER A 266 -10.85 5.92 1.34
CA SER A 266 -9.42 5.70 1.13
C SER A 266 -8.75 4.89 2.24
N GLN A 267 -9.39 4.79 3.40
CA GLN A 267 -8.86 4.21 4.65
C GLN A 267 -7.75 5.03 5.32
N HIS A 268 -7.48 6.25 4.86
CA HIS A 268 -6.52 7.14 5.51
C HIS A 268 -6.74 7.21 7.03
N PRO A 269 -5.68 7.27 7.88
CA PRO A 269 -5.83 7.38 9.33
C PRO A 269 -6.76 8.49 9.77
N ASN A 270 -7.52 8.13 10.77
CA ASN A 270 -8.72 8.64 11.39
C ASN A 270 -9.91 8.88 10.46
N TYR A 271 -9.94 8.26 9.27
CA TYR A 271 -11.17 8.09 8.49
C TYR A 271 -11.77 6.70 8.73
N ASP A 272 -13.05 6.52 8.36
CA ASP A 272 -13.76 5.27 8.56
C ASP A 272 -13.22 4.16 7.63
N VAL A 273 -12.47 3.22 8.21
CA VAL A 273 -11.86 2.09 7.49
C VAL A 273 -12.91 1.19 6.85
N SER A 274 -14.13 1.10 7.41
CA SER A 274 -15.20 0.24 6.88
C SER A 274 -15.68 0.67 5.49
N LEU A 275 -15.55 1.97 5.15
CA LEU A 275 -15.89 2.46 3.82
C LEU A 275 -14.89 1.97 2.76
N GLY A 276 -13.62 1.80 3.12
CA GLY A 276 -12.64 1.19 2.23
C GLY A 276 -12.82 -0.32 2.10
N GLU A 277 -13.22 -1.03 3.17
CA GLU A 277 -13.63 -2.43 3.06
C GLU A 277 -14.78 -2.59 2.04
N GLN A 278 -15.77 -1.68 2.06
CA GLN A 278 -16.84 -1.67 1.06
C GLN A 278 -16.30 -1.41 -0.35
N LEU A 279 -15.36 -0.49 -0.52
CA LEU A 279 -14.73 -0.24 -1.83
C LEU A 279 -14.00 -1.49 -2.34
N ILE A 280 -13.21 -2.15 -1.51
CA ILE A 280 -12.52 -3.40 -1.87
C ILE A 280 -13.53 -4.48 -2.28
N HIS A 281 -14.62 -4.63 -1.52
CA HIS A 281 -15.73 -5.53 -1.85
C HIS A 281 -16.28 -5.23 -3.24
N ASP A 282 -16.61 -3.99 -3.50
CA ASP A 282 -17.29 -3.59 -4.74
C ASP A 282 -16.39 -3.75 -5.96
N VAL A 283 -15.08 -3.47 -5.82
CA VAL A 283 -14.06 -3.74 -6.86
C VAL A 283 -13.96 -5.23 -7.12
N TYR A 284 -13.82 -6.05 -6.06
CA TYR A 284 -13.73 -7.50 -6.21
C TYR A 284 -14.95 -8.08 -6.93
N TYR A 285 -16.16 -7.72 -6.52
CA TYR A 285 -17.36 -8.26 -7.12
C TYR A 285 -17.64 -7.73 -8.53
N ALA A 286 -17.24 -6.49 -8.85
CA ALA A 286 -17.30 -6.00 -10.22
C ALA A 286 -16.46 -6.88 -11.17
N LEU A 287 -15.24 -7.24 -10.75
CA LEU A 287 -14.36 -8.12 -11.52
C LEU A 287 -14.83 -9.58 -11.49
N ARG A 288 -15.18 -10.10 -10.31
CA ARG A 288 -15.57 -11.50 -10.10
C ARG A 288 -16.79 -11.91 -10.91
N ASN A 289 -17.71 -10.99 -11.11
CA ASN A 289 -18.96 -11.20 -11.86
C ASN A 289 -18.81 -10.85 -13.35
N GLY A 290 -17.72 -10.21 -13.75
CA GLY A 290 -17.45 -9.88 -15.15
C GLY A 290 -16.89 -11.07 -15.96
N PRO A 291 -17.06 -11.05 -17.29
CA PRO A 291 -16.59 -12.14 -18.16
C PRO A 291 -15.06 -12.29 -18.19
N GLY A 292 -14.28 -11.22 -17.89
CA GLY A 292 -12.81 -11.23 -17.87
C GLY A 292 -12.19 -11.81 -16.60
N TRP A 293 -12.98 -12.27 -15.62
CA TRP A 293 -12.47 -12.71 -14.33
C TRP A 293 -11.33 -13.74 -14.41
N ASN A 294 -11.45 -14.72 -15.28
CA ASN A 294 -10.45 -15.81 -15.38
C ASN A 294 -9.09 -15.36 -15.93
N GLN A 295 -8.99 -14.15 -16.44
CA GLN A 295 -7.78 -13.54 -17.01
C GLN A 295 -7.37 -12.27 -16.25
N THR A 296 -7.98 -12.02 -15.09
CA THR A 296 -7.75 -10.80 -14.29
C THR A 296 -6.85 -11.07 -13.09
N LEU A 297 -5.90 -10.18 -12.85
CA LEU A 297 -5.17 -10.03 -11.61
C LEU A 297 -5.57 -8.69 -10.98
N LEU A 298 -6.24 -8.74 -9.82
CA LEU A 298 -6.47 -7.57 -8.97
C LEU A 298 -5.35 -7.49 -7.92
N ILE A 299 -4.77 -6.31 -7.78
CA ILE A 299 -3.81 -5.95 -6.73
C ILE A 299 -4.48 -4.90 -5.86
N VAL A 300 -4.67 -5.21 -4.57
CA VAL A 300 -5.11 -4.24 -3.56
C VAL A 300 -3.90 -3.88 -2.73
N THR A 301 -3.50 -2.62 -2.73
CA THR A 301 -2.33 -2.15 -1.98
C THR A 301 -2.54 -0.73 -1.46
N TYR A 302 -1.56 -0.23 -0.72
CA TYR A 302 -1.56 1.10 -0.14
C TYR A 302 -0.30 1.84 -0.59
N ASP A 303 -0.37 3.16 -0.62
CA ASP A 303 0.75 4.00 -1.05
C ASP A 303 1.89 4.01 -0.03
N GLU A 304 1.56 4.25 1.25
CA GLU A 304 2.52 4.25 2.35
C GLU A 304 1.83 3.86 3.67
N HIS A 305 2.55 3.86 4.81
CA HIS A 305 2.10 3.27 6.07
C HIS A 305 1.28 4.20 6.97
N GLY A 306 1.21 5.51 6.68
CA GLY A 306 0.46 6.51 7.46
C GLY A 306 0.90 6.66 8.91
N GLY A 307 2.17 6.42 9.21
CA GLY A 307 2.67 6.40 10.57
C GLY A 307 2.13 5.27 11.45
N CYS A 308 1.34 4.33 10.90
CA CYS A 308 0.81 3.18 11.60
C CYS A 308 1.91 2.14 11.91
N TYR A 309 1.80 1.49 13.08
CA TYR A 309 2.81 0.54 13.56
C TYR A 309 3.03 -0.65 12.62
N ASP A 310 4.29 -1.02 12.45
CA ASP A 310 4.73 -2.26 11.82
C ASP A 310 5.98 -2.80 12.53
N HIS A 311 6.04 -4.11 12.79
CA HIS A 311 7.14 -4.71 13.52
C HIS A 311 8.34 -5.08 12.64
N VAL A 312 8.18 -5.17 11.31
CA VAL A 312 9.26 -5.58 10.41
C VAL A 312 10.01 -4.37 9.87
N PRO A 313 11.30 -4.22 10.21
CA PRO A 313 12.09 -3.12 9.68
C PRO A 313 12.21 -3.18 8.16
N PRO A 314 12.16 -2.02 7.47
CA PRO A 314 12.38 -1.99 6.04
C PRO A 314 13.81 -2.38 5.69
N PRO A 315 14.02 -3.09 4.55
CA PRO A 315 15.36 -3.43 4.10
C PRO A 315 16.11 -2.21 3.59
N SER A 316 17.43 -2.27 3.70
CA SER A 316 18.37 -1.35 3.08
C SER A 316 18.95 -1.94 1.77
N GLY A 317 19.74 -1.15 1.05
CA GLY A 317 20.41 -1.59 -0.19
C GLY A 317 19.50 -1.49 -1.42
N ALA A 318 18.48 -0.63 -1.38
CA ALA A 318 17.78 -0.22 -2.58
C ALA A 318 18.75 0.47 -3.55
N VAL A 319 18.47 0.33 -4.85
CA VAL A 319 19.22 1.08 -5.87
C VAL A 319 18.44 2.35 -6.18
N PRO A 320 19.06 3.54 -6.06
CA PRO A 320 18.42 4.79 -6.42
C PRO A 320 17.77 4.70 -7.82
N PRO A 321 16.56 5.23 -8.00
CA PRO A 321 15.82 5.07 -9.26
C PRO A 321 16.40 5.86 -10.41
N ASP A 322 17.04 6.98 -10.10
CA ASP A 322 17.67 7.93 -11.01
C ASP A 322 18.79 8.72 -10.31
N ASN A 323 19.25 9.81 -10.91
CA ASN A 323 20.31 10.65 -10.36
C ASN A 323 19.77 11.90 -9.64
N SER A 324 18.48 11.93 -9.31
CA SER A 324 17.90 13.06 -8.58
C SER A 324 18.43 13.11 -7.16
N ALA A 325 18.84 14.28 -6.71
CA ALA A 325 19.16 14.49 -5.30
C ALA A 325 17.86 14.44 -4.49
N GLY A 326 17.83 13.62 -3.45
CA GLY A 326 16.66 13.55 -2.58
C GLY A 326 16.55 14.77 -1.67
N GLU A 327 15.34 15.24 -1.49
CA GLU A 327 15.03 16.21 -0.43
C GLU A 327 15.42 15.63 0.93
N PHE A 328 15.65 16.49 1.92
CA PHE A 328 16.13 16.12 3.26
C PHE A 328 17.44 15.32 3.27
N GLY A 329 18.20 15.29 2.15
CA GLY A 329 19.43 14.52 2.01
C GLY A 329 19.19 13.01 1.87
N PHE A 330 17.99 12.56 1.51
CA PHE A 330 17.70 11.16 1.30
C PHE A 330 18.37 10.62 0.03
N ASP A 331 18.98 9.45 0.11
CA ASP A 331 19.77 8.85 -0.96
C ASP A 331 19.09 7.70 -1.71
N PHE A 332 17.83 7.42 -1.39
CA PHE A 332 17.01 6.34 -1.98
C PHE A 332 17.58 4.92 -1.81
N THR A 333 18.43 4.70 -0.81
CA THR A 333 19.04 3.39 -0.55
C THR A 333 18.25 2.52 0.43
N ARG A 334 17.15 3.00 0.98
CA ARG A 334 16.23 2.23 1.83
C ARG A 334 14.77 2.42 1.42
N PHE A 335 13.94 1.47 1.82
CA PHE A 335 12.49 1.50 1.64
C PHE A 335 11.78 2.19 2.81
N GLY A 336 10.51 2.49 2.61
CA GLY A 336 9.60 2.82 3.69
C GLY A 336 9.08 1.57 4.41
N VAL A 337 8.12 1.75 5.30
CA VAL A 337 7.48 0.69 6.10
C VAL A 337 6.64 -0.22 5.22
N ARG A 338 6.39 -1.47 5.65
CA ARG A 338 5.50 -2.39 4.95
C ARG A 338 4.08 -1.82 4.82
N VAL A 339 3.48 -2.07 3.67
CA VAL A 339 2.07 -1.79 3.41
C VAL A 339 1.35 -3.06 2.98
N PRO A 340 0.03 -3.17 3.19
CA PRO A 340 -0.72 -4.33 2.72
C PRO A 340 -0.62 -4.46 1.20
N ALA A 341 -0.43 -5.69 0.72
CA ALA A 341 -0.56 -6.03 -0.68
C ALA A 341 -1.21 -7.40 -0.82
N VAL A 342 -2.38 -7.42 -1.45
CA VAL A 342 -3.19 -8.62 -1.65
C VAL A 342 -3.37 -8.85 -3.14
N LEU A 343 -2.96 -10.03 -3.62
CA LEU A 343 -3.06 -10.43 -5.02
C LEU A 343 -4.25 -11.35 -5.19
N VAL A 344 -5.21 -10.96 -6.01
CA VAL A 344 -6.51 -11.63 -6.17
C VAL A 344 -6.69 -12.06 -7.62
N SER A 345 -6.73 -13.37 -7.85
CA SER A 345 -6.96 -13.95 -9.18
C SER A 345 -7.39 -15.41 -9.04
N PRO A 346 -8.27 -15.95 -9.90
CA PRO A 346 -8.57 -17.36 -9.92
C PRO A 346 -7.37 -18.26 -10.26
N LEU A 347 -6.27 -17.66 -10.74
CA LEU A 347 -5.01 -18.34 -11.06
C LEU A 347 -4.12 -18.53 -9.82
N ILE A 348 -4.48 -17.96 -8.67
CA ILE A 348 -3.71 -18.00 -7.43
C ILE A 348 -4.29 -19.06 -6.49
N ALA A 349 -3.44 -19.93 -5.97
CA ALA A 349 -3.85 -20.91 -4.96
C ALA A 349 -4.23 -20.21 -3.64
N PRO A 350 -5.39 -20.56 -3.05
CA PRO A 350 -5.82 -19.95 -1.78
C PRO A 350 -4.80 -20.12 -0.65
N GLY A 351 -4.61 -19.06 0.13
CA GLY A 351 -3.71 -19.04 1.28
C GLY A 351 -2.23 -18.93 0.91
N THR A 352 -1.91 -18.51 -0.31
CA THR A 352 -0.54 -18.25 -0.73
C THR A 352 0.03 -17.06 0.05
N VAL A 353 1.21 -17.26 0.67
CA VAL A 353 2.03 -16.16 1.19
C VAL A 353 3.14 -15.92 0.17
N PHE A 354 3.06 -14.79 -0.50
CA PHE A 354 4.02 -14.44 -1.54
C PHE A 354 5.18 -13.66 -0.94
N ARG A 355 6.40 -14.16 -1.16
CA ARG A 355 7.65 -13.49 -0.78
C ARG A 355 8.61 -13.49 -1.95
N PRO A 356 9.44 -12.44 -2.11
CA PRO A 356 10.51 -12.48 -3.09
C PRO A 356 11.52 -13.58 -2.73
N THR A 357 11.96 -14.33 -3.74
CA THR A 357 13.07 -15.25 -3.62
C THR A 357 14.37 -14.49 -3.92
N GLY A 358 15.02 -13.95 -2.90
CA GLY A 358 16.26 -13.17 -3.06
C GLY A 358 16.42 -12.10 -1.99
N THR A 359 17.54 -11.38 -2.04
CA THR A 359 17.91 -10.36 -1.06
C THR A 359 17.22 -9.00 -1.27
N ILE A 360 16.40 -8.86 -2.31
CA ILE A 360 15.74 -7.60 -2.65
C ILE A 360 14.24 -7.82 -2.64
N PRO A 361 13.47 -7.05 -1.82
CA PRO A 361 12.02 -7.14 -1.82
C PRO A 361 11.42 -6.77 -3.18
N PRO A 362 10.19 -7.24 -3.48
CA PRO A 362 9.48 -6.79 -4.65
C PRO A 362 9.22 -5.29 -4.56
N ILE A 363 9.76 -4.58 -5.51
CA ILE A 363 9.49 -3.17 -5.77
C ILE A 363 9.14 -3.02 -7.23
N THR A 364 8.37 -2.00 -7.54
CA THR A 364 8.23 -1.49 -8.90
C THR A 364 9.60 -0.99 -9.40
N ARG A 365 10.39 -1.86 -10.02
CA ARG A 365 11.67 -1.51 -10.62
C ARG A 365 11.54 -1.23 -12.11
N ARG A 366 12.05 -0.08 -12.52
CA ARG A 366 12.44 0.15 -13.90
C ARG A 366 13.81 -0.51 -14.15
N SER A 367 13.87 -1.56 -15.01
CA SER A 367 15.18 -2.04 -15.48
C SER A 367 15.78 -1.03 -16.46
N SER A 368 16.90 -0.45 -16.11
CA SER A 368 17.68 0.44 -16.96
C SER A 368 18.53 -0.30 -18.01
N ARG A 369 18.08 -1.45 -18.55
CA ARG A 369 18.75 -2.10 -19.67
C ARG A 369 17.93 -2.03 -20.94
N PRO A 370 18.43 -1.41 -22.02
CA PRO A 370 17.84 -1.53 -23.34
C PRO A 370 18.11 -2.93 -23.88
N SER A 371 17.13 -3.48 -24.61
CA SER A 371 17.18 -4.70 -25.40
C SER A 371 16.87 -6.03 -24.70
N ARG A 372 15.56 -6.32 -24.60
CA ARG A 372 14.96 -7.61 -24.99
C ARG A 372 13.45 -7.41 -25.14
N PRO A 373 12.76 -8.09 -26.06
CA PRO A 373 11.34 -7.88 -26.28
C PRO A 373 10.57 -8.26 -25.01
N VAL A 374 9.66 -7.36 -24.62
CA VAL A 374 8.85 -7.47 -23.41
C VAL A 374 7.78 -8.54 -23.63
N GLY A 375 8.05 -9.70 -23.10
CA GLY A 375 7.07 -10.74 -22.87
C GLY A 375 7.23 -11.28 -21.45
N ALA A 376 7.22 -10.44 -20.46
CA ALA A 376 6.98 -10.77 -19.05
C ALA A 376 7.31 -9.56 -18.19
N CYS A 377 6.30 -8.91 -17.66
CA CYS A 377 6.41 -8.19 -16.41
C CYS A 377 6.82 -9.23 -15.35
N ARG A 378 8.05 -9.20 -14.87
CA ARG A 378 8.42 -10.03 -13.73
C ARG A 378 7.95 -9.30 -12.48
N LEU A 379 6.83 -9.74 -11.93
CA LEU A 379 6.45 -9.53 -10.54
C LEU A 379 7.47 -10.18 -9.62
#